data_ff662d389ebaef59a6175eb7c1d4f5c2
#
_entry.id   ff662d389ebaef59a6175eb7c1d4f5c2
#
_cell.length_a   1.000
_cell.length_b   1.000
_cell.length_c   1.000
_cell.angle_alpha   90.00
_cell.angle_beta   90.00
_cell.angle_gamma   90.00
#
_symmetry.space_group_name_H-M   'P 1'
#
loop_
_entity.id
_entity.type
_entity.pdbx_description
1 polymer ?
#
loop_
_entity_poly.entity_id
_entity_poly.type
_entity_poly.pdbx_seq_one_letter_code
_entity_poly.pdbx_strand_id
1 'polypeptide(L)'
;MTAKLHYTVPGMTESDATRVVELLQSRLHACNDLHLTLKHVHWNVVGPHFIAVHEMIDPQVEAVRGFADDLAERIATLGGSPVGTPGALVAARTWDEYSIGRATTQEHLGALDVVYQGVIGSYRDAFKELDELDPVTQDMFIGQTEQLELFHWFVRAHLEDKGGHLSTGDATSEQEAAAAASR
;
A
#
# COMPACT_ATOMS: atom_id res chain seq x y z
N MET A 1 -18.26 -6.84 -9.58
CA MET A 1 -18.64 -8.20 -10.00
C MET A 1 -18.28 -9.12 -8.85
N THR A 2 -19.21 -9.93 -8.35
CA THR A 2 -18.94 -10.92 -7.30
C THR A 2 -17.91 -11.92 -7.85
N ALA A 3 -16.84 -12.18 -7.09
CA ALA A 3 -15.81 -13.13 -7.49
C ALA A 3 -16.44 -14.54 -7.61
N LYS A 4 -16.34 -15.16 -8.78
CA LYS A 4 -16.80 -16.53 -8.97
C LYS A 4 -15.74 -17.47 -8.43
N LEU A 5 -16.06 -18.21 -7.37
CA LEU A 5 -15.19 -19.27 -6.87
C LEU A 5 -15.39 -20.56 -7.64
N HIS A 6 -14.32 -21.32 -7.81
CA HIS A 6 -14.34 -22.66 -8.41
C HIS A 6 -14.36 -23.75 -7.33
N TYR A 7 -13.90 -23.44 -6.13
CA TYR A 7 -13.84 -24.25 -4.91
C TYR A 7 -13.50 -23.32 -3.74
N THR A 8 -13.42 -23.85 -2.54
CA THR A 8 -12.82 -23.14 -1.39
C THR A 8 -12.03 -24.13 -0.52
N VAL A 9 -11.33 -23.61 0.48
CA VAL A 9 -10.54 -24.44 1.41
C VAL A 9 -11.44 -25.18 2.41
N PRO A 10 -11.00 -26.32 2.95
CA PRO A 10 -11.77 -27.05 3.97
C PRO A 10 -12.08 -26.17 5.19
N GLY A 11 -13.33 -26.20 5.64
CA GLY A 11 -13.79 -25.47 6.82
C GLY A 11 -14.25 -24.03 6.57
N MET A 12 -14.16 -23.53 5.34
CA MET A 12 -14.63 -22.19 4.95
C MET A 12 -15.92 -22.31 4.12
N THR A 13 -16.89 -21.43 4.36
CA THR A 13 -18.08 -21.34 3.51
C THR A 13 -17.78 -20.59 2.21
N GLU A 14 -18.55 -20.86 1.15
CA GLU A 14 -18.40 -20.14 -0.13
C GLU A 14 -18.67 -18.64 0.04
N SER A 15 -19.59 -18.26 0.93
CA SER A 15 -19.89 -16.86 1.24
C SER A 15 -18.70 -16.16 1.85
N ASP A 16 -18.09 -16.75 2.89
CA ASP A 16 -16.94 -16.17 3.58
C ASP A 16 -15.74 -16.09 2.64
N ALA A 17 -15.46 -17.17 1.88
CA ALA A 17 -14.40 -17.19 0.89
C ALA A 17 -14.59 -16.10 -0.18
N THR A 18 -15.81 -15.87 -0.64
CA THR A 18 -16.11 -14.79 -1.59
C THR A 18 -15.77 -13.42 -1.01
N ARG A 19 -16.17 -13.17 0.25
CA ARG A 19 -15.87 -11.90 0.91
C ARG A 19 -14.37 -11.71 1.16
N VAL A 20 -13.68 -12.74 1.58
CA VAL A 20 -12.22 -12.73 1.76
C VAL A 20 -11.51 -12.43 0.44
N VAL A 21 -11.92 -13.06 -0.66
CA VAL A 21 -11.37 -12.80 -2.00
C VAL A 21 -11.58 -11.35 -2.45
N GLU A 22 -12.71 -10.72 -2.13
CA GLU A 22 -12.95 -9.30 -2.42
C GLU A 22 -11.97 -8.39 -1.65
N LEU A 23 -11.72 -8.68 -0.37
CA LEU A 23 -10.75 -7.95 0.44
C LEU A 23 -9.33 -8.11 -0.09
N LEU A 24 -8.92 -9.33 -0.42
CA LEU A 24 -7.62 -9.65 -1.03
C LEU A 24 -7.44 -8.94 -2.38
N GLN A 25 -8.45 -8.98 -3.25
CA GLN A 25 -8.40 -8.35 -4.57
C GLN A 25 -8.21 -6.84 -4.47
N SER A 26 -8.87 -6.20 -3.53
CA SER A 26 -8.70 -4.77 -3.28
C SER A 26 -7.26 -4.45 -2.82
N ARG A 27 -6.68 -5.27 -1.95
CA ARG A 27 -5.28 -5.10 -1.50
C ARG A 27 -4.28 -5.40 -2.61
N LEU A 28 -4.53 -6.38 -3.47
CA LEU A 28 -3.72 -6.67 -4.65
C LEU A 28 -3.61 -5.44 -5.56
N HIS A 29 -4.71 -4.73 -5.81
CA HIS A 29 -4.68 -3.48 -6.57
C HIS A 29 -3.88 -2.40 -5.84
N ALA A 30 -4.08 -2.23 -4.52
CA ALA A 30 -3.34 -1.24 -3.73
C ALA A 30 -1.82 -1.52 -3.71
N CYS A 31 -1.39 -2.77 -3.56
CA CYS A 31 0.03 -3.14 -3.62
C CYS A 31 0.63 -2.94 -5.00
N ASN A 32 -0.11 -3.28 -6.06
CA ASN A 32 0.34 -3.03 -7.44
C ASN A 32 0.51 -1.54 -7.72
N ASP A 33 -0.38 -0.68 -7.23
CA ASP A 33 -0.26 0.77 -7.36
C ASP A 33 0.89 1.31 -6.51
N LEU A 34 1.02 0.86 -5.27
CA LEU A 34 2.06 1.31 -4.33
C LEU A 34 3.47 1.01 -4.85
N HIS A 35 3.74 -0.22 -5.33
CA HIS A 35 5.09 -0.52 -5.82
C HIS A 35 5.45 0.30 -7.06
N LEU A 36 4.48 0.62 -7.95
CA LEU A 36 4.68 1.50 -9.10
C LEU A 36 4.92 2.94 -8.65
N THR A 37 4.15 3.43 -7.68
CA THR A 37 4.34 4.74 -7.04
C THR A 37 5.73 4.87 -6.41
N LEU A 38 6.17 3.88 -5.64
CA LEU A 38 7.50 3.86 -5.05
C LEU A 38 8.60 3.90 -6.12
N LYS A 39 8.47 3.15 -7.22
CA LYS A 39 9.44 3.23 -8.33
C LYS A 39 9.37 4.56 -9.06
N HIS A 40 8.19 5.16 -9.21
CA HIS A 40 8.08 6.51 -9.74
C HIS A 40 8.85 7.53 -8.88
N VAL A 41 8.70 7.48 -7.56
CA VAL A 41 9.47 8.30 -6.62
C VAL A 41 10.97 8.04 -6.76
N HIS A 42 11.40 6.77 -6.75
CA HIS A 42 12.79 6.36 -6.90
C HIS A 42 13.45 6.96 -8.15
N TRP A 43 12.73 7.06 -9.27
CA TRP A 43 13.26 7.63 -10.52
C TRP A 43 13.23 9.16 -10.55
N ASN A 44 12.34 9.80 -9.79
CA ASN A 44 12.06 11.24 -9.89
C ASN A 44 12.59 12.08 -8.74
N VAL A 45 13.06 11.44 -7.66
CA VAL A 45 13.64 12.14 -6.51
C VAL A 45 14.97 12.79 -6.87
N VAL A 46 15.20 14.03 -6.41
CA VAL A 46 16.42 14.80 -6.62
C VAL A 46 16.84 15.56 -5.35
N GLY A 47 18.04 16.13 -5.36
CA GLY A 47 18.51 17.04 -4.32
C GLY A 47 19.59 16.45 -3.41
N PRO A 48 19.99 17.17 -2.35
CA PRO A 48 21.18 16.84 -1.54
C PRO A 48 21.14 15.44 -0.87
N HIS A 49 19.96 14.97 -0.53
CA HIS A 49 19.76 13.65 0.13
C HIS A 49 19.25 12.57 -0.82
N PHE A 50 19.37 12.82 -2.13
CA PHE A 50 18.88 11.94 -3.19
C PHE A 50 19.23 10.47 -2.95
N ILE A 51 20.51 10.14 -2.78
CA ILE A 51 20.95 8.75 -2.75
C ILE A 51 20.36 7.96 -1.57
N ALA A 52 20.22 8.61 -0.41
CA ALA A 52 19.65 7.98 0.78
C ALA A 52 18.18 7.58 0.57
N VAL A 53 17.38 8.47 -0.01
CA VAL A 53 15.96 8.20 -0.28
C VAL A 53 15.80 7.24 -1.45
N HIS A 54 16.59 7.40 -2.52
CA HIS A 54 16.61 6.52 -3.67
C HIS A 54 16.86 5.06 -3.28
N GLU A 55 17.89 4.80 -2.46
CA GLU A 55 18.23 3.46 -1.98
C GLU A 55 17.26 2.94 -0.90
N MET A 56 16.71 3.81 -0.06
CA MET A 56 15.72 3.44 0.95
C MET A 56 14.44 2.88 0.35
N ILE A 57 14.05 3.33 -0.84
CA ILE A 57 12.82 2.93 -1.51
C ILE A 57 12.93 1.53 -2.14
N ASP A 58 14.10 1.10 -2.62
CA ASP A 58 14.22 -0.18 -3.31
C ASP A 58 13.78 -1.40 -2.49
N PRO A 59 14.19 -1.58 -1.22
CA PRO A 59 13.68 -2.67 -0.38
C PRO A 59 12.16 -2.61 -0.16
N GLN A 60 11.59 -1.41 -0.13
CA GLN A 60 10.14 -1.23 0.00
C GLN A 60 9.40 -1.71 -1.25
N VAL A 61 9.93 -1.40 -2.43
CA VAL A 61 9.39 -1.90 -3.72
C VAL A 61 9.38 -3.42 -3.75
N GLU A 62 10.50 -4.05 -3.38
CA GLU A 62 10.61 -5.52 -3.40
C GLU A 62 9.64 -6.17 -2.40
N ALA A 63 9.51 -5.64 -1.19
CA ALA A 63 8.57 -6.15 -0.20
C ALA A 63 7.11 -6.03 -0.69
N VAL A 64 6.72 -4.86 -1.22
CA VAL A 64 5.33 -4.63 -1.70
C VAL A 64 5.02 -5.49 -2.94
N ARG A 65 5.99 -5.78 -3.79
CA ARG A 65 5.83 -6.76 -4.88
C ARG A 65 5.61 -8.17 -4.35
N GLY A 66 6.33 -8.56 -3.30
CA GLY A 66 6.08 -9.82 -2.59
C GLY A 66 4.67 -9.89 -2.02
N PHE A 67 4.20 -8.82 -1.38
CA PHE A 67 2.82 -8.75 -0.88
C PHE A 67 1.78 -8.94 -1.99
N ALA A 68 1.99 -8.32 -3.16
CA ALA A 68 1.09 -8.50 -4.30
C ALA A 68 1.04 -9.97 -4.77
N ASP A 69 2.16 -10.66 -4.77
CA ASP A 69 2.24 -12.09 -5.12
C ASP A 69 1.51 -12.95 -4.09
N ASP A 70 1.80 -12.77 -2.80
CA ASP A 70 1.14 -13.47 -1.70
C ASP A 70 -0.39 -13.31 -1.73
N LEU A 71 -0.87 -12.07 -1.98
CA LEU A 71 -2.29 -11.76 -2.09
C LEU A 71 -2.94 -12.48 -3.29
N ALA A 72 -2.28 -12.47 -4.44
CA ALA A 72 -2.77 -13.15 -5.64
C ALA A 72 -2.80 -14.68 -5.46
N GLU A 73 -1.76 -15.25 -4.87
CA GLU A 73 -1.71 -16.70 -4.56
C GLU A 73 -2.77 -17.09 -3.51
N ARG A 74 -3.03 -16.22 -2.52
CA ARG A 74 -4.09 -16.46 -1.53
C ARG A 74 -5.48 -16.45 -2.19
N ILE A 75 -5.76 -15.51 -3.11
CA ILE A 75 -6.99 -15.52 -3.92
C ILE A 75 -7.14 -16.85 -4.66
N ALA A 76 -6.08 -17.30 -5.32
CA ALA A 76 -6.10 -18.58 -6.06
C ALA A 76 -6.31 -19.77 -5.11
N THR A 77 -5.67 -19.80 -3.95
CA THR A 77 -5.83 -20.84 -2.93
C THR A 77 -7.28 -20.94 -2.45
N LEU A 78 -7.98 -19.81 -2.33
CA LEU A 78 -9.40 -19.77 -1.95
C LEU A 78 -10.35 -20.10 -3.11
N GLY A 79 -9.82 -20.46 -4.28
CA GLY A 79 -10.59 -20.82 -5.47
C GLY A 79 -11.04 -19.66 -6.32
N GLY A 80 -10.58 -18.45 -6.03
CA GLY A 80 -10.81 -17.25 -6.83
C GLY A 80 -9.84 -17.14 -8.01
N SER A 81 -10.04 -16.11 -8.83
CA SER A 81 -9.16 -15.77 -9.95
C SER A 81 -8.62 -14.35 -9.74
N PRO A 82 -7.33 -14.20 -9.38
CA PRO A 82 -6.75 -12.88 -9.13
C PRO A 82 -6.68 -12.04 -10.41
N VAL A 83 -7.00 -10.77 -10.31
CA VAL A 83 -6.99 -9.83 -11.43
C VAL A 83 -5.93 -8.76 -11.15
N GLY A 84 -4.76 -8.91 -11.77
CA GLY A 84 -3.59 -8.05 -11.55
C GLY A 84 -3.15 -7.22 -12.76
N THR A 85 -4.00 -7.07 -13.79
CA THR A 85 -3.64 -6.30 -14.98
C THR A 85 -3.72 -4.78 -14.76
N PRO A 86 -2.89 -3.96 -15.43
CA PRO A 86 -2.91 -2.51 -15.26
C PRO A 86 -4.28 -1.87 -15.54
N GLY A 87 -5.00 -2.35 -16.55
CA GLY A 87 -6.34 -1.85 -16.86
C GLY A 87 -7.36 -2.11 -15.75
N ALA A 88 -7.28 -3.28 -15.11
CA ALA A 88 -8.15 -3.62 -14.00
C ALA A 88 -7.82 -2.78 -12.75
N LEU A 89 -6.55 -2.55 -12.47
CA LEU A 89 -6.10 -1.67 -11.39
C LEU A 89 -6.69 -0.26 -11.57
N VAL A 90 -6.50 0.35 -12.73
CA VAL A 90 -7.02 1.70 -13.03
C VAL A 90 -8.54 1.75 -12.90
N ALA A 91 -9.26 0.71 -13.36
CA ALA A 91 -10.72 0.66 -13.27
C ALA A 91 -11.25 0.46 -11.84
N ALA A 92 -10.48 -0.19 -10.97
CA ALA A 92 -10.87 -0.48 -9.59
C ALA A 92 -10.37 0.55 -8.57
N ARG A 93 -9.41 1.39 -8.94
CA ARG A 93 -8.80 2.39 -8.07
C ARG A 93 -9.83 3.40 -7.57
N THR A 94 -9.90 3.59 -6.25
CA THR A 94 -10.79 4.55 -5.58
C THR A 94 -10.03 5.72 -4.91
N TRP A 95 -8.72 5.76 -5.09
CA TRP A 95 -7.83 6.83 -4.64
C TRP A 95 -7.21 7.54 -5.85
N ASP A 96 -6.68 8.72 -5.62
CA ASP A 96 -6.08 9.54 -6.67
C ASP A 96 -4.76 8.94 -7.20
N GLU A 97 -4.41 9.28 -8.43
CA GLU A 97 -3.12 8.93 -9.00
C GLU A 97 -2.03 9.78 -8.35
N TYR A 98 -0.85 9.17 -8.10
CA TYR A 98 0.29 9.90 -7.54
C TYR A 98 0.67 11.09 -8.42
N SER A 99 0.66 12.28 -7.85
CA SER A 99 0.65 13.54 -8.60
C SER A 99 2.00 14.28 -8.64
N ILE A 100 3.02 13.80 -7.89
CA ILE A 100 4.32 14.44 -7.81
C ILE A 100 5.26 13.90 -8.89
N GLY A 101 5.75 14.79 -9.75
CA GLY A 101 6.75 14.47 -10.77
C GLY A 101 8.18 14.58 -10.22
N ARG A 102 9.11 15.17 -11.00
CA ARG A 102 10.49 15.40 -10.54
C ARG A 102 10.51 16.45 -9.44
N ALA A 103 10.89 16.04 -8.22
CA ALA A 103 10.81 16.85 -7.02
C ALA A 103 11.92 16.52 -6.00
N THR A 104 12.05 17.34 -4.98
CA THR A 104 13.03 17.13 -3.89
C THR A 104 12.67 15.92 -3.03
N THR A 105 13.63 15.45 -2.24
CA THR A 105 13.43 14.38 -1.26
C THR A 105 12.29 14.69 -0.30
N GLN A 106 12.22 15.92 0.19
CA GLN A 106 11.20 16.33 1.16
C GLN A 106 9.79 16.33 0.54
N GLU A 107 9.64 16.84 -0.67
CA GLU A 107 8.36 16.85 -1.38
C GLU A 107 7.85 15.41 -1.61
N HIS A 108 8.73 14.51 -2.08
CA HIS A 108 8.35 13.11 -2.27
C HIS A 108 8.03 12.39 -0.97
N LEU A 109 8.81 12.61 0.09
CA LEU A 109 8.56 11.99 1.39
C LEU A 109 7.24 12.51 2.01
N GLY A 110 6.96 13.82 1.87
CA GLY A 110 5.67 14.38 2.28
C GLY A 110 4.49 13.72 1.58
N ALA A 111 4.55 13.58 0.26
CA ALA A 111 3.51 12.89 -0.51
C ALA A 111 3.39 11.40 -0.13
N LEU A 112 4.52 10.71 0.07
CA LEU A 112 4.52 9.30 0.50
C LEU A 112 3.94 9.10 1.90
N ASP A 113 4.04 10.07 2.82
CA ASP A 113 3.37 10.01 4.12
C ASP A 113 1.85 9.83 3.95
N VAL A 114 1.23 10.61 3.06
CA VAL A 114 -0.21 10.50 2.73
C VAL A 114 -0.53 9.15 2.08
N VAL A 115 0.28 8.71 1.10
CA VAL A 115 0.09 7.41 0.43
C VAL A 115 0.13 6.25 1.43
N TYR A 116 1.14 6.21 2.29
CA TYR A 116 1.26 5.17 3.32
C TYR A 116 0.12 5.20 4.32
N GLN A 117 -0.33 6.38 4.76
CA GLN A 117 -1.50 6.50 5.64
C GLN A 117 -2.74 5.85 5.02
N GLY A 118 -3.00 6.14 3.75
CA GLY A 118 -4.14 5.57 3.02
C GLY A 118 -4.07 4.04 2.91
N VAL A 119 -2.93 3.53 2.49
CA VAL A 119 -2.71 2.08 2.34
C VAL A 119 -2.83 1.36 3.68
N ILE A 120 -2.10 1.82 4.71
CA ILE A 120 -2.11 1.21 6.06
C ILE A 120 -3.51 1.26 6.67
N GLY A 121 -4.19 2.41 6.57
CA GLY A 121 -5.57 2.56 7.07
C GLY A 121 -6.50 1.52 6.46
N SER A 122 -6.40 1.34 5.15
CA SER A 122 -7.22 0.36 4.42
C SER A 122 -6.90 -1.11 4.76
N TYR A 123 -5.64 -1.43 5.09
CA TYR A 123 -5.25 -2.75 5.60
C TYR A 123 -5.81 -2.99 7.00
N ARG A 124 -5.70 -2.00 7.90
CA ARG A 124 -6.22 -2.08 9.26
C ARG A 124 -7.74 -2.26 9.31
N ASP A 125 -8.47 -1.68 8.38
CA ASP A 125 -9.93 -1.89 8.28
C ASP A 125 -10.24 -3.29 7.74
N ALA A 126 -9.51 -3.76 6.75
CA ALA A 126 -9.71 -5.08 6.18
C ALA A 126 -9.39 -6.21 7.17
N PHE A 127 -8.31 -6.12 7.95
CA PHE A 127 -7.99 -7.21 8.87
C PHE A 127 -8.93 -7.28 10.08
N LYS A 128 -9.61 -6.20 10.46
CA LYS A 128 -10.69 -6.26 11.46
C LYS A 128 -11.87 -7.11 11.00
N GLU A 129 -12.23 -6.99 9.71
CA GLU A 129 -13.29 -7.80 9.13
C GLU A 129 -12.89 -9.27 8.98
N LEU A 130 -11.62 -9.53 8.72
CA LEU A 130 -11.08 -10.88 8.56
C LEU A 130 -11.05 -11.71 9.85
N ASP A 131 -11.13 -11.09 11.01
CA ASP A 131 -11.05 -11.75 12.32
C ASP A 131 -12.02 -12.93 12.46
N GLU A 132 -13.24 -12.76 11.97
CA GLU A 132 -14.29 -13.79 12.02
C GLU A 132 -14.37 -14.63 10.71
N LEU A 133 -13.81 -14.12 9.60
CA LEU A 133 -13.95 -14.75 8.28
C LEU A 133 -12.84 -15.74 7.98
N ASP A 134 -11.59 -15.34 8.16
CA ASP A 134 -10.41 -16.15 7.84
C ASP A 134 -9.15 -15.70 8.61
N PRO A 135 -8.86 -16.30 9.76
CA PRO A 135 -7.69 -15.99 10.55
C PRO A 135 -6.35 -16.14 9.79
N VAL A 136 -6.28 -17.01 8.79
CA VAL A 136 -5.07 -17.22 7.97
C VAL A 136 -4.80 -15.99 7.09
N THR A 137 -5.83 -15.45 6.44
CA THR A 137 -5.70 -14.20 5.66
C THR A 137 -5.52 -13.00 6.57
N GLN A 138 -6.14 -13.01 7.76
CA GLN A 138 -5.92 -11.94 8.76
C GLN A 138 -4.47 -11.87 9.18
N ASP A 139 -3.83 -13.00 9.51
CA ASP A 139 -2.41 -13.07 9.90
C ASP A 139 -1.49 -12.51 8.80
N MET A 140 -1.74 -12.88 7.54
CA MET A 140 -1.04 -12.31 6.39
C MET A 140 -1.17 -10.78 6.35
N PHE A 141 -2.39 -10.23 6.52
CA PHE A 141 -2.61 -8.78 6.50
C PHE A 141 -1.94 -8.07 7.68
N ILE A 142 -1.92 -8.69 8.85
CA ILE A 142 -1.22 -8.18 10.05
C ILE A 142 0.28 -8.08 9.77
N GLY A 143 0.90 -9.13 9.24
CA GLY A 143 2.33 -9.13 8.91
C GLY A 143 2.69 -8.11 7.82
N GLN A 144 1.88 -7.99 6.78
CA GLN A 144 2.07 -6.98 5.74
C GLN A 144 1.90 -5.56 6.30
N THR A 145 0.93 -5.35 7.20
CA THR A 145 0.70 -4.06 7.86
C THR A 145 1.90 -3.66 8.73
N GLU A 146 2.45 -4.58 9.53
CA GLU A 146 3.65 -4.33 10.35
C GLU A 146 4.81 -3.81 9.49
N GLN A 147 5.05 -4.44 8.35
CA GLN A 147 6.11 -4.03 7.44
C GLN A 147 5.82 -2.67 6.76
N LEU A 148 4.58 -2.41 6.37
CA LEU A 148 4.17 -1.11 5.81
C LEU A 148 4.32 0.02 6.84
N GLU A 149 3.99 -0.23 8.11
CA GLU A 149 4.17 0.73 9.19
C GLU A 149 5.65 1.02 9.47
N LEU A 150 6.52 0.02 9.37
CA LEU A 150 7.97 0.21 9.46
C LEU A 150 8.48 1.12 8.33
N PHE A 151 8.04 0.89 7.09
CA PHE A 151 8.40 1.75 5.96
C PHE A 151 7.86 3.17 6.11
N HIS A 152 6.63 3.30 6.59
CA HIS A 152 6.02 4.60 6.90
C HIS A 152 6.80 5.35 7.98
N TRP A 153 7.28 4.64 9.01
CA TRP A 153 8.14 5.25 10.01
C TRP A 153 9.44 5.79 9.39
N PHE A 154 10.07 5.07 8.45
CA PHE A 154 11.25 5.59 7.74
C PHE A 154 10.95 6.91 7.02
N VAL A 155 9.80 7.02 6.35
CA VAL A 155 9.35 8.26 5.71
C VAL A 155 9.19 9.37 6.75
N ARG A 156 8.47 9.12 7.83
CA ARG A 156 8.18 10.09 8.90
C ARG A 156 9.42 10.56 9.64
N ALA A 157 10.39 9.68 9.85
CA ALA A 157 11.66 10.05 10.48
C ALA A 157 12.46 11.12 9.73
N HIS A 158 12.22 11.27 8.41
CA HIS A 158 12.79 12.35 7.61
C HIS A 158 11.97 13.66 7.66
N LEU A 159 10.71 13.58 8.08
CA LEU A 159 9.77 14.72 8.11
C LEU A 159 9.62 15.31 9.50
N GLU A 160 10.07 14.61 10.52
CA GLU A 160 9.95 15.00 11.93
C GLU A 160 10.96 16.11 12.27
N ASP A 161 10.48 17.15 12.93
CA ASP A 161 11.31 18.20 13.51
C ASP A 161 11.82 17.82 14.92
N LYS A 162 12.65 18.67 15.51
CA LYS A 162 13.20 18.45 16.85
C LYS A 162 12.15 18.44 17.97
N GLY A 163 10.94 18.91 17.68
CA GLY A 163 9.79 18.91 18.61
C GLY A 163 8.90 17.69 18.48
N GLY A 164 9.19 16.78 17.55
CA GLY A 164 8.37 15.60 17.24
C GLY A 164 7.15 15.91 16.37
N HIS A 165 7.11 17.08 15.71
CA HIS A 165 6.05 17.43 14.78
C HIS A 165 6.45 17.02 13.36
N LEU A 166 5.49 16.48 12.61
CA LEU A 166 5.71 16.18 11.20
C LEU A 166 5.57 17.46 10.37
N SER A 167 6.48 17.68 9.44
CA SER A 167 6.43 18.84 8.53
C SER A 167 5.20 18.83 7.61
N THR A 168 4.60 17.67 7.39
CA THR A 168 3.34 17.50 6.64
C THR A 168 2.11 18.04 7.39
N GLY A 169 2.14 18.11 8.73
CA GLY A 169 1.02 18.58 9.55
C GLY A 169 -0.24 17.77 9.29
N ASP A 170 -1.36 18.48 9.05
CA ASP A 170 -2.67 17.89 8.77
C ASP A 170 -2.98 17.79 7.26
N ALA A 171 -1.97 17.75 6.40
CA ALA A 171 -2.15 17.65 4.96
C ALA A 171 -2.93 16.40 4.57
N THR A 172 -3.92 16.57 3.70
CA THR A 172 -4.83 15.49 3.26
C THR A 172 -4.61 15.08 1.81
N SER A 173 -3.80 15.81 1.06
CA SER A 173 -3.39 15.48 -0.29
C SER A 173 -1.87 15.44 -0.44
N GLU A 174 -1.40 14.70 -1.43
CA GLU A 174 0.04 14.58 -1.74
C GLU A 174 0.68 15.93 -2.04
N GLN A 175 -0.02 16.80 -2.77
CA GLN A 175 0.48 18.13 -3.13
C GLN A 175 0.59 19.05 -1.91
N GLU A 176 -0.38 19.04 -1.01
CA GLU A 176 -0.32 19.78 0.23
C GLU A 176 0.82 19.29 1.12
N ALA A 177 0.96 17.97 1.26
CA ALA A 177 2.02 17.36 2.05
C ALA A 177 3.41 17.63 1.46
N ALA A 178 3.59 17.55 0.15
CA ALA A 178 4.83 17.88 -0.53
C ALA A 178 5.19 19.38 -0.34
N ALA A 179 4.24 20.27 -0.51
CA ALA A 179 4.45 21.71 -0.32
C ALA A 179 4.74 22.08 1.15
N ALA A 180 4.14 21.39 2.10
CA ALA A 180 4.41 21.60 3.52
C ALA A 180 5.82 21.12 3.91
N ALA A 181 6.22 19.95 3.43
CA ALA A 181 7.52 19.35 3.72
C ALA A 181 8.71 20.07 3.07
N SER A 182 8.48 20.89 2.05
CA SER A 182 9.53 21.66 1.35
C SER A 182 9.87 23.01 1.99
N ARG A 183 9.19 23.41 3.07
CA ARG A 183 9.41 24.68 3.81
C ARG A 183 10.47 24.52 4.88
#